data_639d31afe568ad391c73287d249018d4
#
_entry.id   639d31afe568ad391c73287d249018d4
#
_cell.length_a   1.000
_cell.length_b   1.000
_cell.length_c   1.000
_cell.angle_alpha   90.00
_cell.angle_beta   90.00
_cell.angle_gamma   90.00
#
_symmetry.space_group_name_H-M   'P 1'
#
loop_
_entity.id
_entity.type
_entity.pdbx_description
1 polymer ?
#
loop_
_entity_poly.entity_id
_entity_poly.type
_entity_poly.pdbx_seq_one_letter_code
_entity_poly.pdbx_strand_id
1 'polypeptide(L)'
;LCPSYDVITISGSLPAGLESDYYQKVIGLANSQGKKVVLDCSGKALEAVLTGNDKPFVIKPNTEELSQLVGREVSDDVDELKQILQDDLFAGIDWVVVSLGSKGAFAKHGDHYYRVIIPKINVVNPVGSGDSTVAGIASAIVHNLSDKDFLRHANALGMLNAQEKMTGHVNMTNYENLFNQIQVEEV
;
A
#
# COMPACT_ATOMS: atom_id res chain seq x y z
N LEU A 1 -21.22 1.21 -8.00
CA LEU A 1 -19.89 1.68 -8.38
C LEU A 1 -19.92 2.22 -9.80
N CYS A 2 -19.18 3.31 -10.07
CA CYS A 2 -19.21 3.95 -11.38
C CYS A 2 -18.54 3.05 -12.45
N PRO A 3 -19.21 2.76 -13.58
CA PRO A 3 -18.64 1.92 -14.64
C PRO A 3 -17.35 2.48 -15.26
N SER A 4 -17.09 3.75 -15.09
CA SER A 4 -15.98 4.47 -15.73
C SER A 4 -14.63 4.32 -15.01
N TYR A 5 -14.60 3.66 -13.84
CA TYR A 5 -13.36 3.51 -13.06
C TYR A 5 -12.96 2.04 -12.95
N ASP A 6 -11.67 1.77 -13.09
CA ASP A 6 -11.10 0.42 -13.02
C ASP A 6 -10.46 0.12 -11.67
N VAL A 7 -10.06 1.18 -10.94
CA VAL A 7 -9.42 1.10 -9.63
C VAL A 7 -10.19 1.92 -8.61
N ILE A 8 -10.37 1.36 -7.42
CA ILE A 8 -11.03 2.00 -6.27
C ILE A 8 -10.03 2.03 -5.12
N THR A 9 -9.85 3.17 -4.50
CA THR A 9 -9.05 3.30 -3.27
C THR A 9 -9.97 3.41 -2.07
N ILE A 10 -9.62 2.70 -0.99
CA ILE A 10 -10.28 2.77 0.31
C ILE A 10 -9.20 3.09 1.33
N SER A 11 -9.25 4.27 1.94
CA SER A 11 -8.27 4.70 2.94
C SER A 11 -8.96 5.15 4.23
N GLY A 12 -8.29 4.85 5.35
CA GLY A 12 -8.69 5.29 6.68
C GLY A 12 -9.54 4.30 7.46
N SER A 13 -9.93 4.72 8.66
CA SER A 13 -10.74 3.93 9.59
C SER A 13 -12.23 3.99 9.26
N LEU A 14 -12.95 2.96 9.66
CA LEU A 14 -14.41 2.95 9.56
C LEU A 14 -15.02 4.01 10.49
N PRO A 15 -16.04 4.76 10.04
CA PRO A 15 -16.84 5.61 10.90
C PRO A 15 -17.53 4.81 12.03
N ALA A 16 -17.77 5.47 13.16
CA ALA A 16 -18.52 4.87 14.26
C ALA A 16 -19.93 4.43 13.79
N GLY A 17 -20.33 3.25 14.19
CA GLY A 17 -21.64 2.66 13.86
C GLY A 17 -21.65 1.79 12.60
N LEU A 18 -20.53 1.65 11.88
CA LEU A 18 -20.39 0.64 10.85
C LEU A 18 -19.76 -0.65 11.41
N GLU A 19 -20.23 -1.77 10.89
CA GLU A 19 -19.65 -3.08 11.22
C GLU A 19 -18.26 -3.24 10.66
N SER A 20 -17.38 -3.99 11.34
CA SER A 20 -15.97 -4.18 10.92
C SER A 20 -15.82 -4.83 9.53
N ASP A 21 -16.84 -5.56 9.07
CA ASP A 21 -16.89 -6.21 7.75
C ASP A 21 -17.34 -5.29 6.60
N TYR A 22 -17.59 -4.00 6.89
CA TYR A 22 -18.11 -3.07 5.88
C TYR A 22 -17.18 -2.95 4.67
N TYR A 23 -15.87 -2.84 4.88
CA TYR A 23 -14.91 -2.79 3.77
C TYR A 23 -14.89 -4.10 2.97
N GLN A 24 -15.01 -5.25 3.62
CA GLN A 24 -15.13 -6.53 2.93
C GLN A 24 -16.34 -6.56 1.98
N LYS A 25 -17.50 -6.06 2.43
CA LYS A 25 -18.71 -5.96 1.59
C LYS A 25 -18.50 -5.04 0.38
N VAL A 26 -17.81 -3.91 0.58
CA VAL A 26 -17.48 -2.98 -0.51
C VAL A 26 -16.50 -3.61 -1.50
N ILE A 27 -15.49 -4.34 -1.00
CA ILE A 27 -14.52 -5.06 -1.83
C ILE A 27 -15.22 -6.15 -2.66
N GLY A 28 -16.09 -6.95 -2.04
CA GLY A 28 -16.87 -7.98 -2.76
C GLY A 28 -17.72 -7.38 -3.89
N LEU A 29 -18.36 -6.24 -3.63
CA LEU A 29 -19.11 -5.53 -4.68
C LEU A 29 -18.18 -5.01 -5.79
N ALA A 30 -16.99 -4.51 -5.46
CA ALA A 30 -16.01 -4.06 -6.45
C ALA A 30 -15.51 -5.23 -7.30
N ASN A 31 -15.12 -6.34 -6.66
CA ASN A 31 -14.64 -7.56 -7.31
C ASN A 31 -15.69 -8.14 -8.25
N SER A 32 -16.97 -8.16 -7.85
CA SER A 32 -18.07 -8.64 -8.71
C SER A 32 -18.26 -7.82 -9.99
N GLN A 33 -17.73 -6.61 -10.03
CA GLN A 33 -17.73 -5.71 -11.19
C GLN A 33 -16.36 -5.65 -11.90
N GLY A 34 -15.42 -6.55 -11.55
CA GLY A 34 -14.08 -6.60 -12.14
C GLY A 34 -13.21 -5.38 -11.80
N LYS A 35 -13.49 -4.69 -10.66
CA LYS A 35 -12.70 -3.53 -10.23
C LYS A 35 -11.60 -3.95 -9.27
N LYS A 36 -10.42 -3.34 -9.41
CA LYS A 36 -9.31 -3.53 -8.50
C LYS A 36 -9.44 -2.60 -7.30
N VAL A 37 -9.23 -3.12 -6.09
CA VAL A 37 -9.30 -2.33 -4.86
C VAL A 37 -7.92 -2.20 -4.24
N VAL A 38 -7.54 -0.97 -3.94
CA VAL A 38 -6.37 -0.64 -3.11
C VAL A 38 -6.88 -0.24 -1.73
N LEU A 39 -6.51 -1.03 -0.73
CA LEU A 39 -6.97 -0.85 0.65
C LEU A 39 -5.83 -0.38 1.55
N ASP A 40 -6.06 0.73 2.25
CA ASP A 40 -5.20 1.26 3.30
C ASP A 40 -6.04 1.52 4.55
N CYS A 41 -6.17 0.52 5.40
CA CYS A 41 -6.86 0.60 6.67
C CYS A 41 -6.17 -0.27 7.72
N SER A 42 -6.58 -0.14 8.99
CA SER A 42 -5.95 -0.81 10.11
C SER A 42 -6.96 -1.47 11.07
N GLY A 43 -6.43 -2.21 12.04
CA GLY A 43 -7.19 -2.80 13.12
C GLY A 43 -8.27 -3.78 12.64
N LYS A 44 -9.42 -3.80 13.33
CA LYS A 44 -10.50 -4.76 13.08
C LYS A 44 -11.05 -4.75 11.64
N ALA A 45 -11.00 -3.60 10.96
CA ALA A 45 -11.45 -3.51 9.58
C ALA A 45 -10.50 -4.27 8.64
N LEU A 46 -9.19 -4.14 8.85
CA LEU A 46 -8.19 -4.90 8.09
C LEU A 46 -8.27 -6.40 8.43
N GLU A 47 -8.38 -6.77 9.69
CA GLU A 47 -8.56 -8.17 10.12
C GLU A 47 -9.78 -8.82 9.44
N ALA A 48 -10.92 -8.12 9.42
CA ALA A 48 -12.14 -8.61 8.78
C ALA A 48 -11.96 -8.83 7.27
N VAL A 49 -11.22 -7.96 6.58
CA VAL A 49 -10.90 -8.12 5.15
C VAL A 49 -9.95 -9.29 4.94
N LEU A 50 -8.92 -9.42 5.78
CA LEU A 50 -7.92 -10.49 5.65
C LEU A 50 -8.49 -11.88 5.94
N THR A 51 -9.44 -11.98 6.87
CA THR A 51 -10.13 -13.25 7.20
C THR A 51 -11.33 -13.54 6.32
N GLY A 52 -11.81 -12.57 5.56
CA GLY A 52 -12.95 -12.70 4.66
C GLY A 52 -12.61 -13.38 3.33
N ASN A 53 -13.64 -13.68 2.52
CA ASN A 53 -13.51 -14.34 1.23
C ASN A 53 -13.13 -13.37 0.10
N ASP A 54 -13.62 -12.12 0.16
CA ASP A 54 -13.36 -11.10 -0.84
C ASP A 54 -12.09 -10.36 -0.50
N LYS A 55 -11.05 -10.54 -1.32
CA LYS A 55 -9.74 -9.91 -1.13
C LYS A 55 -9.59 -8.66 -1.98
N PRO A 56 -8.93 -7.60 -1.47
CA PRO A 56 -8.52 -6.47 -2.28
C PRO A 56 -7.37 -6.87 -3.21
N PHE A 57 -7.16 -6.10 -4.27
CA PHE A 57 -6.01 -6.29 -5.16
C PHE A 57 -4.70 -5.86 -4.49
N VAL A 58 -4.73 -4.79 -3.68
CA VAL A 58 -3.57 -4.30 -2.93
C VAL A 58 -3.97 -4.00 -1.49
N ILE A 59 -3.11 -4.34 -0.53
CA ILE A 59 -3.09 -3.75 0.82
C ILE A 59 -1.77 -3.04 1.07
N LYS A 60 -1.81 -1.97 1.89
CA LYS A 60 -0.61 -1.20 2.24
C LYS A 60 -0.47 -0.99 3.75
N PRO A 61 -0.16 -2.02 4.54
CA PRO A 61 0.13 -1.85 5.95
C PRO A 61 1.50 -1.17 6.17
N ASN A 62 1.68 -0.58 7.35
CA ASN A 62 3.00 -0.27 7.90
C ASN A 62 3.45 -1.37 8.88
N THR A 63 4.68 -1.26 9.42
CA THR A 63 5.22 -2.26 10.37
C THR A 63 4.43 -2.34 11.68
N GLU A 64 3.86 -1.24 12.15
CA GLU A 64 3.04 -1.21 13.36
C GLU A 64 1.71 -1.94 13.16
N GLU A 65 1.03 -1.67 12.04
CA GLU A 65 -0.20 -2.35 11.65
C GLU A 65 0.04 -3.84 11.40
N LEU A 66 1.16 -4.19 10.77
CA LEU A 66 1.56 -5.58 10.58
C LEU A 66 1.84 -6.27 11.93
N SER A 67 2.50 -5.57 12.87
CA SER A 67 2.75 -6.07 14.24
C SER A 67 1.44 -6.36 14.98
N GLN A 68 0.44 -5.48 14.84
CA GLN A 68 -0.88 -5.69 15.41
C GLN A 68 -1.57 -6.93 14.82
N LEU A 69 -1.47 -7.11 13.51
CA LEU A 69 -2.06 -8.26 12.81
C LEU A 69 -1.47 -9.60 13.25
N VAL A 70 -0.13 -9.66 13.38
CA VAL A 70 0.56 -10.91 13.72
C VAL A 70 0.73 -11.11 15.26
N GLY A 71 0.30 -10.15 16.06
CA GLY A 71 0.33 -10.20 17.53
C GLY A 71 1.72 -10.15 18.15
N ARG A 72 2.74 -9.69 17.43
CA ARG A 72 4.12 -9.51 17.91
C ARG A 72 4.80 -8.35 17.20
N GLU A 73 5.86 -7.82 17.78
CA GLU A 73 6.68 -6.80 17.14
C GLU A 73 7.29 -7.34 15.83
N VAL A 74 7.22 -6.52 14.78
CA VAL A 74 7.75 -6.80 13.45
C VAL A 74 8.82 -5.78 13.12
N SER A 75 10.02 -6.27 12.76
CA SER A 75 11.13 -5.42 12.33
C SER A 75 11.07 -5.12 10.82
N ASP A 76 12.06 -4.42 10.32
CA ASP A 76 12.25 -4.19 8.88
C ASP A 76 13.23 -5.18 8.24
N ASP A 77 13.51 -6.29 8.92
CA ASP A 77 14.34 -7.38 8.40
C ASP A 77 13.63 -8.10 7.23
N VAL A 78 14.38 -8.30 6.15
CA VAL A 78 13.85 -8.84 4.90
C VAL A 78 13.34 -10.28 5.07
N ASP A 79 14.08 -11.12 5.78
CA ASP A 79 13.72 -12.53 5.95
C ASP A 79 12.50 -12.66 6.86
N GLU A 80 12.41 -11.82 7.91
CA GLU A 80 11.25 -11.76 8.78
C GLU A 80 9.98 -11.30 8.01
N LEU A 81 10.08 -10.22 7.24
CA LEU A 81 8.96 -9.70 6.45
C LEU A 81 8.52 -10.73 5.39
N LYS A 82 9.47 -11.38 4.72
CA LYS A 82 9.19 -12.44 3.76
C LYS A 82 8.44 -13.61 4.40
N GLN A 83 8.89 -14.07 5.56
CA GLN A 83 8.22 -15.15 6.31
C GLN A 83 6.79 -14.76 6.72
N ILE A 84 6.59 -13.54 7.19
CA ILE A 84 5.25 -13.05 7.58
C ILE A 84 4.33 -13.01 6.37
N LEU A 85 4.78 -12.46 5.23
CA LEU A 85 3.94 -12.32 4.05
C LEU A 85 3.67 -13.64 3.30
N GLN A 86 4.29 -14.75 3.74
CA GLN A 86 3.97 -16.12 3.28
C GLN A 86 2.79 -16.73 4.03
N ASP A 87 2.34 -16.11 5.14
CA ASP A 87 1.22 -16.61 5.92
C ASP A 87 -0.09 -16.62 5.09
N ASP A 88 -0.92 -17.64 5.33
CA ASP A 88 -2.22 -17.80 4.66
C ASP A 88 -3.15 -16.60 4.86
N LEU A 89 -2.91 -15.77 5.87
CA LEU A 89 -3.64 -14.52 6.10
C LEU A 89 -3.62 -13.59 4.89
N PHE A 90 -2.50 -13.60 4.13
CA PHE A 90 -2.30 -12.79 2.94
C PHE A 90 -2.62 -13.51 1.62
N ALA A 91 -3.15 -14.73 1.72
CA ALA A 91 -3.53 -15.49 0.52
C ALA A 91 -4.65 -14.80 -0.27
N GLY A 92 -4.55 -14.84 -1.59
CA GLY A 92 -5.54 -14.25 -2.50
C GLY A 92 -5.43 -12.73 -2.66
N ILE A 93 -4.41 -12.08 -2.06
CA ILE A 93 -4.08 -10.67 -2.29
C ILE A 93 -2.92 -10.61 -3.29
N ASP A 94 -3.11 -9.90 -4.41
CA ASP A 94 -2.09 -9.81 -5.45
C ASP A 94 -0.85 -9.05 -4.95
N TRP A 95 -1.06 -7.92 -4.28
CA TRP A 95 0.01 -7.07 -3.75
C TRP A 95 -0.13 -6.80 -2.26
N VAL A 96 0.94 -7.04 -1.51
CA VAL A 96 1.10 -6.54 -0.13
C VAL A 96 2.29 -5.60 -0.10
N VAL A 97 2.07 -4.31 0.18
CA VAL A 97 3.12 -3.29 0.22
C VAL A 97 3.29 -2.79 1.65
N VAL A 98 4.31 -3.26 2.34
CA VAL A 98 4.62 -2.85 3.72
C VAL A 98 5.47 -1.58 3.69
N SER A 99 4.92 -0.47 4.19
CA SER A 99 5.66 0.78 4.29
C SER A 99 6.61 0.78 5.50
N LEU A 100 7.87 1.19 5.28
CA LEU A 100 8.95 1.20 6.27
C LEU A 100 9.43 2.63 6.59
N GLY A 101 8.58 3.62 6.35
CA GLY A 101 8.89 5.03 6.55
C GLY A 101 10.11 5.48 5.74
N SER A 102 11.09 6.08 6.39
CA SER A 102 12.31 6.56 5.73
C SER A 102 13.21 5.46 5.17
N LYS A 103 12.92 4.20 5.47
CA LYS A 103 13.63 3.02 4.97
C LYS A 103 13.04 2.48 3.67
N GLY A 104 11.98 3.09 3.15
CA GLY A 104 11.30 2.69 1.91
C GLY A 104 10.15 1.72 2.14
N ALA A 105 10.14 0.59 1.47
CA ALA A 105 9.07 -0.41 1.57
C ALA A 105 9.59 -1.83 1.37
N PHE A 106 8.80 -2.80 1.79
CA PHE A 106 8.91 -4.19 1.41
C PHE A 106 7.62 -4.62 0.73
N ALA A 107 7.69 -5.37 -0.36
CA ALA A 107 6.48 -5.75 -1.09
C ALA A 107 6.50 -7.21 -1.52
N LYS A 108 5.29 -7.81 -1.57
CA LYS A 108 5.01 -9.11 -2.17
C LYS A 108 4.07 -8.91 -3.36
N HIS A 109 4.36 -9.56 -4.48
CA HIS A 109 3.48 -9.69 -5.63
C HIS A 109 3.50 -11.14 -6.15
N GLY A 110 2.43 -11.87 -5.94
CA GLY A 110 2.43 -13.32 -6.17
C GLY A 110 3.52 -14.00 -5.34
N ASP A 111 4.45 -14.66 -6.02
CA ASP A 111 5.59 -15.34 -5.38
C ASP A 111 6.88 -14.50 -5.37
N HIS A 112 6.83 -13.26 -5.86
CA HIS A 112 7.96 -12.34 -5.92
C HIS A 112 7.96 -11.40 -4.72
N TYR A 113 9.16 -11.12 -4.20
CA TYR A 113 9.38 -10.22 -3.07
C TYR A 113 10.36 -9.13 -3.45
N TYR A 114 10.08 -7.91 -3.00
CA TYR A 114 10.85 -6.73 -3.37
C TYR A 114 11.24 -5.91 -2.16
N ARG A 115 12.49 -5.52 -2.10
CA ARG A 115 12.98 -4.47 -1.20
C ARG A 115 13.05 -3.16 -1.96
N VAL A 116 12.39 -2.13 -1.46
CA VAL A 116 12.43 -0.77 -1.99
C VAL A 116 13.31 0.08 -1.10
N ILE A 117 14.35 0.66 -1.68
CA ILE A 117 15.30 1.56 -1.00
C ILE A 117 15.09 2.95 -1.56
N ILE A 118 14.78 3.90 -0.70
CA ILE A 118 14.51 5.29 -1.08
C ILE A 118 15.69 6.21 -0.71
N PRO A 119 15.96 7.25 -1.50
CA PRO A 119 16.96 8.25 -1.14
C PRO A 119 16.50 9.08 0.07
N LYS A 120 17.48 9.65 0.79
CA LYS A 120 17.20 10.63 1.85
C LYS A 120 16.65 11.91 1.24
N ILE A 121 15.58 12.42 1.82
CA ILE A 121 14.95 13.68 1.43
C ILE A 121 14.86 14.63 2.61
N ASN A 122 14.67 15.91 2.33
CA ASN A 122 14.31 16.88 3.36
C ASN A 122 12.79 16.77 3.62
N VAL A 123 12.42 16.16 4.73
CA VAL A 123 11.02 16.00 5.14
C VAL A 123 10.51 17.32 5.73
N VAL A 124 9.44 17.86 5.18
CA VAL A 124 8.74 19.06 5.68
C VAL A 124 7.50 18.67 6.47
N ASN A 125 6.66 17.78 5.90
CA ASN A 125 5.48 17.25 6.56
C ASN A 125 5.19 15.81 6.08
N PRO A 126 5.38 14.79 6.92
CA PRO A 126 5.15 13.39 6.53
C PRO A 126 3.67 13.00 6.47
N VAL A 127 2.76 13.83 6.99
CA VAL A 127 1.32 13.53 7.00
C VAL A 127 0.78 13.50 5.56
N GLY A 128 0.04 12.44 5.23
CA GLY A 128 -0.50 12.22 3.90
C GLY A 128 0.45 11.50 2.93
N SER A 129 1.69 11.16 3.36
CA SER A 129 2.60 10.36 2.52
C SER A 129 2.05 8.96 2.24
N GLY A 130 1.37 8.35 3.21
CA GLY A 130 0.65 7.09 3.02
C GLY A 130 -0.44 7.19 1.94
N ASP A 131 -1.29 8.21 2.03
CA ASP A 131 -2.35 8.45 1.05
C ASP A 131 -1.79 8.74 -0.35
N SER A 132 -0.69 9.51 -0.42
CA SER A 132 0.00 9.78 -1.69
C SER A 132 0.63 8.52 -2.27
N THR A 133 1.14 7.62 -1.42
CA THR A 133 1.61 6.29 -1.86
C THR A 133 0.45 5.45 -2.40
N VAL A 134 -0.72 5.46 -1.75
CA VAL A 134 -1.95 4.80 -2.23
C VAL A 134 -2.38 5.35 -3.60
N ALA A 135 -2.34 6.67 -3.77
CA ALA A 135 -2.63 7.32 -5.06
C ALA A 135 -1.63 6.87 -6.14
N GLY A 136 -0.35 6.77 -5.79
CA GLY A 136 0.70 6.23 -6.66
C GLY A 136 0.44 4.77 -7.07
N ILE A 137 0.07 3.92 -6.11
CA ILE A 137 -0.33 2.53 -6.36
C ILE A 137 -1.50 2.48 -7.36
N ALA A 138 -2.56 3.23 -7.11
CA ALA A 138 -3.73 3.27 -7.99
C ALA A 138 -3.37 3.74 -9.40
N SER A 139 -2.56 4.80 -9.51
CA SER A 139 -2.05 5.30 -10.78
C SER A 139 -1.19 4.25 -11.52
N ALA A 140 -0.29 3.57 -10.80
CA ALA A 140 0.57 2.53 -11.38
C ALA A 140 -0.25 1.36 -11.95
N ILE A 141 -1.33 0.96 -11.27
CA ILE A 141 -2.28 -0.07 -11.73
C ILE A 141 -2.94 0.37 -13.04
N VAL A 142 -3.46 1.60 -13.09
CA VAL A 142 -4.14 2.13 -14.29
C VAL A 142 -3.20 2.19 -15.49
N HIS A 143 -1.92 2.53 -15.27
CA HIS A 143 -0.92 2.62 -16.34
C HIS A 143 -0.22 1.29 -16.64
N ASN A 144 -0.58 0.19 -15.97
CA ASN A 144 0.02 -1.14 -16.12
C ASN A 144 1.56 -1.11 -16.03
N LEU A 145 2.09 -0.42 -15.04
CA LEU A 145 3.53 -0.32 -14.84
C LEU A 145 4.12 -1.69 -14.48
N SER A 146 5.40 -1.90 -14.82
CA SER A 146 6.15 -3.07 -14.33
C SER A 146 6.24 -3.05 -12.81
N ASP A 147 6.43 -4.21 -12.16
CA ASP A 147 6.52 -4.33 -10.70
C ASP A 147 7.51 -3.32 -10.08
N LYS A 148 8.68 -3.21 -10.69
CA LYS A 148 9.70 -2.27 -10.22
C LYS A 148 9.28 -0.82 -10.38
N ASP A 149 8.65 -0.47 -11.48
CA ASP A 149 8.18 0.90 -11.72
C ASP A 149 6.92 1.24 -10.93
N PHE A 150 6.05 0.25 -10.69
CA PHE A 150 4.93 0.35 -9.76
C PHE A 150 5.42 0.76 -8.36
N LEU A 151 6.41 0.05 -7.83
CA LEU A 151 6.97 0.34 -6.51
C LEU A 151 7.73 1.67 -6.46
N ARG A 152 8.50 2.00 -7.52
CA ARG A 152 9.16 3.31 -7.64
C ARG A 152 8.15 4.45 -7.66
N HIS A 153 7.11 4.32 -8.49
CA HIS A 153 6.07 5.35 -8.65
C HIS A 153 5.32 5.60 -7.33
N ALA A 154 4.88 4.54 -6.68
CA ALA A 154 4.19 4.63 -5.39
C ALA A 154 5.04 5.34 -4.31
N ASN A 155 6.29 4.93 -4.16
CA ASN A 155 7.20 5.52 -3.18
C ASN A 155 7.58 6.96 -3.54
N ALA A 156 7.78 7.28 -4.83
CA ALA A 156 8.08 8.64 -5.29
C ALA A 156 6.97 9.63 -4.91
N LEU A 157 5.68 9.26 -5.08
CA LEU A 157 4.57 10.14 -4.71
C LEU A 157 4.49 10.34 -3.19
N GLY A 158 4.71 9.30 -2.39
CA GLY A 158 4.80 9.43 -0.93
C GLY A 158 5.93 10.36 -0.49
N MET A 159 7.10 10.25 -1.12
CA MET A 159 8.26 11.12 -0.85
C MET A 159 8.01 12.58 -1.26
N LEU A 160 7.38 12.81 -2.42
CA LEU A 160 7.03 14.15 -2.89
C LEU A 160 6.06 14.84 -1.93
N ASN A 161 5.04 14.12 -1.43
CA ASN A 161 4.16 14.65 -0.38
C ASN A 161 4.94 15.03 0.87
N ALA A 162 5.88 14.18 1.33
CA ALA A 162 6.66 14.45 2.53
C ALA A 162 7.51 15.72 2.45
N GLN A 163 7.84 16.20 1.24
CA GLN A 163 8.58 17.44 0.98
C GLN A 163 7.68 18.69 0.95
N GLU A 164 6.35 18.53 0.99
CA GLU A 164 5.38 19.60 0.93
C GLU A 164 4.87 20.00 2.32
N LYS A 165 4.42 21.25 2.45
CA LYS A 165 3.78 21.74 3.69
C LYS A 165 2.35 21.25 3.84
N MET A 166 1.64 21.12 2.70
CA MET A 166 0.24 20.70 2.66
C MET A 166 0.14 19.18 2.55
N THR A 167 -0.66 18.60 3.41
CA THR A 167 -1.04 17.17 3.36
C THR A 167 -1.77 16.86 2.04
N GLY A 168 -1.41 15.75 1.41
CA GLY A 168 -2.04 15.29 0.17
C GLY A 168 -1.67 16.13 -1.07
N HIS A 169 -0.69 17.03 -0.94
CA HIS A 169 -0.17 17.79 -2.08
C HIS A 169 1.11 17.14 -2.60
N VAL A 170 1.24 17.06 -3.91
CA VAL A 170 2.40 16.46 -4.59
C VAL A 170 2.89 17.41 -5.67
N ASN A 171 4.12 17.91 -5.54
CA ASN A 171 4.78 18.71 -6.56
C ASN A 171 5.60 17.82 -7.48
N MET A 172 5.14 17.62 -8.70
CA MET A 172 5.74 16.71 -9.68
C MET A 172 7.07 17.20 -10.26
N THR A 173 7.54 18.40 -9.96
CA THR A 173 8.77 18.97 -10.53
C THR A 173 10.00 18.10 -10.25
N ASN A 174 10.05 17.44 -9.08
CA ASN A 174 11.17 16.57 -8.69
C ASN A 174 10.87 15.08 -8.89
N TYR A 175 9.78 14.72 -9.55
CA TYR A 175 9.33 13.32 -9.69
C TYR A 175 10.38 12.44 -10.37
N GLU A 176 10.83 12.82 -11.56
CA GLU A 176 11.79 12.04 -12.35
C GLU A 176 13.10 11.79 -11.59
N ASN A 177 13.57 12.80 -10.87
CA ASN A 177 14.79 12.69 -10.07
C ASN A 177 14.61 11.68 -8.92
N LEU A 178 13.49 11.72 -8.18
CA LEU A 178 13.22 10.76 -7.12
C LEU A 178 12.96 9.36 -7.66
N PHE A 179 12.14 9.24 -8.70
CA PHE A 179 11.83 7.97 -9.35
C PHE A 179 13.10 7.21 -9.76
N ASN A 180 14.06 7.90 -10.38
CA ASN A 180 15.31 7.31 -10.84
C ASN A 180 16.29 6.96 -9.71
N GLN A 181 16.17 7.57 -8.53
CA GLN A 181 17.00 7.26 -7.36
C GLN A 181 16.45 6.11 -6.52
N ILE A 182 15.16 5.78 -6.64
CA ILE A 182 14.55 4.67 -5.92
C ILE A 182 15.05 3.35 -6.50
N GLN A 183 15.68 2.54 -5.66
CA GLN A 183 16.14 1.20 -6.02
C GLN A 183 15.09 0.17 -5.63
N VAL A 184 14.81 -0.78 -6.52
CA VAL A 184 13.90 -1.91 -6.27
C VAL A 184 14.65 -3.19 -6.58
N GLU A 185 14.90 -3.96 -5.55
CA GLU A 185 15.62 -5.24 -5.60
C GLU A 185 14.63 -6.38 -5.37
N GLU A 186 14.70 -7.40 -6.19
CA GLU A 186 13.98 -8.66 -5.95
C GLU A 186 14.83 -9.52 -5.00
N VAL A 187 14.20 -10.08 -3.95
CA VAL A 187 14.88 -10.74 -2.81
C VAL A 187 14.28 -12.11 -2.49
#